data_ff96083bfe3b82622340ae07a6862fe4
#
_entry.id   ff96083bfe3b82622340ae07a6862fe4
#
_cell.length_a   1.000
_cell.length_b   1.000
_cell.length_c   1.000
_cell.angle_alpha   90.00
_cell.angle_beta   90.00
_cell.angle_gamma   90.00
#
_symmetry.space_group_name_H-M   'P 1'
#
loop_
_entity.id
_entity.type
_entity.pdbx_description
1 polymer ?
#
loop_
_entity_poly.entity_id
_entity_poly.type
_entity_poly.pdbx_seq_one_letter_code
_entity_poly.pdbx_strand_id
1 'polypeptide(L)'
;DHSAGMDDIRPFFFCQGAIPMYGSQRVLDNFTQRFNYIFSNENKYPGAPSVDVHRISSKHSFDFKGKKITPVEVLHDQLPVLGYRIDDFCYLTDVKTISDQEQEKLKGLDVLVLNCLRKEVHPSHLNLEEALHLIEKLKPKRSYLTHISHLMGFHEEVSTELPPNVFLAYDSLSLSST
;
A
#
# COMPACT_ATOMS: atom_id res chain seq x y z
N ASP A 1 0.24 9.36 -8.50
CA ASP A 1 -1.00 9.98 -8.05
C ASP A 1 -1.27 9.79 -6.55
N HIS A 2 -0.79 8.72 -5.94
CA HIS A 2 -0.93 8.47 -4.48
C HIS A 2 -0.05 9.36 -3.59
N SER A 3 0.69 10.29 -4.13
CA SER A 3 1.71 11.07 -3.41
C SER A 3 1.49 12.59 -3.44
N ALA A 4 0.35 13.05 -3.93
CA ALA A 4 0.06 14.49 -4.06
C ALA A 4 0.01 15.22 -2.70
N GLY A 5 -0.37 14.52 -1.63
CA GLY A 5 -0.41 15.06 -0.26
C GLY A 5 0.95 15.19 0.42
N MET A 6 2.08 15.06 -0.28
CA MET A 6 3.40 15.18 0.34
C MET A 6 3.65 16.54 1.00
N ASP A 7 3.04 17.60 0.51
CA ASP A 7 3.16 18.94 1.12
C ASP A 7 2.39 19.06 2.46
N ASP A 8 1.39 18.21 2.67
CA ASP A 8 0.56 18.20 3.89
C ASP A 8 1.29 17.64 5.12
N ILE A 9 2.54 17.15 4.96
CA ILE A 9 3.38 16.74 6.11
C ILE A 9 3.88 17.93 6.95
N ARG A 10 3.77 19.15 6.46
CA ARG A 10 4.31 20.36 7.10
C ARG A 10 3.85 20.56 8.55
N PRO A 11 2.57 20.44 8.91
CA PRO A 11 2.13 20.57 10.29
C PRO A 11 2.77 19.52 11.21
N PHE A 12 2.93 18.30 10.72
CA PHE A 12 3.56 17.22 11.48
C PHE A 12 5.05 17.48 11.69
N PHE A 13 5.74 18.00 10.66
CA PHE A 13 7.14 18.40 10.77
C PHE A 13 7.35 19.42 11.90
N PHE A 14 6.48 20.42 12.04
CA PHE A 14 6.58 21.38 13.12
C PHE A 14 6.34 20.80 14.51
N CYS A 15 5.56 19.71 14.61
CA CYS A 15 5.27 19.06 15.88
C CYS A 15 6.37 18.07 16.31
N GLN A 16 6.99 17.35 15.36
CA GLN A 16 7.85 16.21 15.68
C GLN A 16 9.21 16.21 14.97
N GLY A 17 9.53 17.25 14.19
CA GLY A 17 10.77 17.30 13.41
C GLY A 17 10.69 16.50 12.11
N ALA A 18 11.84 16.10 11.57
CA ALA A 18 11.94 15.38 10.30
C ALA A 18 11.12 14.08 10.34
N ILE A 19 10.34 13.86 9.28
CA ILE A 19 9.45 12.70 9.18
C ILE A 19 10.18 11.57 8.46
N PRO A 20 10.30 10.37 9.06
CA PRO A 20 10.92 9.24 8.40
C PRO A 20 10.12 8.80 7.17
N MET A 21 10.80 8.71 6.03
CA MET A 21 10.23 8.34 4.76
C MET A 21 10.95 7.11 4.20
N TYR A 22 10.20 6.02 4.02
CA TYR A 22 10.72 4.76 3.50
C TYR A 22 10.24 4.55 2.06
N GLY A 23 11.17 4.29 1.14
CA GLY A 23 10.81 4.08 -0.26
C GLY A 23 11.88 3.34 -1.06
N SER A 24 11.49 2.78 -2.20
CA SER A 24 12.46 2.27 -3.17
C SER A 24 13.25 3.42 -3.80
N GLN A 25 14.45 3.16 -4.30
CA GLN A 25 15.28 4.20 -4.92
C GLN A 25 14.52 4.99 -5.97
N ARG A 26 13.82 4.30 -6.87
CA ARG A 26 13.03 4.94 -7.93
C ARG A 26 11.96 5.90 -7.40
N VAL A 27 11.26 5.50 -6.33
CA VAL A 27 10.26 6.35 -5.68
C VAL A 27 10.91 7.58 -5.05
N LEU A 28 12.01 7.37 -4.31
CA LEU A 28 12.75 8.46 -3.65
C LEU A 28 13.30 9.46 -4.66
N ASP A 29 13.85 9.00 -5.80
CA ASP A 29 14.35 9.87 -6.87
C ASP A 29 13.22 10.71 -7.47
N ASN A 30 12.05 10.11 -7.72
CA ASN A 30 10.87 10.82 -8.21
C ASN A 30 10.38 11.88 -7.22
N PHE A 31 10.32 11.56 -5.93
CA PHE A 31 9.94 12.51 -4.89
C PHE A 31 10.94 13.65 -4.78
N THR A 32 12.24 13.35 -4.81
CA THR A 32 13.30 14.36 -4.77
C THR A 32 13.17 15.34 -5.94
N GLN A 33 12.81 14.86 -7.11
CA GLN A 33 12.61 15.70 -8.29
C GLN A 33 11.34 16.57 -8.18
N ARG A 34 10.21 15.96 -7.74
CA ARG A 34 8.90 16.64 -7.67
C ARG A 34 8.78 17.61 -6.49
N PHE A 35 9.37 17.27 -5.35
CA PHE A 35 9.30 18.01 -4.09
C PHE A 35 10.69 18.48 -3.64
N ASN A 36 11.50 18.95 -4.57
CA ASN A 36 12.88 19.33 -4.33
C ASN A 36 13.05 20.19 -3.05
N TYR A 37 12.15 21.12 -2.80
CA TYR A 37 12.19 22.00 -1.62
C TYR A 37 12.05 21.27 -0.27
N ILE A 38 11.53 20.03 -0.24
CA ILE A 38 11.45 19.17 0.95
C ILE A 38 12.77 18.40 1.13
N PHE A 39 13.35 17.90 0.03
CA PHE A 39 14.51 17.02 0.04
C PHE A 39 15.84 17.76 -0.01
N SER A 40 15.88 18.97 -0.59
CA SER A 40 17.11 19.76 -0.66
C SER A 40 17.48 20.34 0.70
N ASN A 41 18.79 20.31 1.01
CA ASN A 41 19.36 21.02 2.14
C ASN A 41 19.87 22.42 1.75
N GLU A 42 19.91 22.71 0.46
CA GLU A 42 20.40 23.99 -0.08
C GLU A 42 19.23 24.93 -0.34
N ASN A 43 19.37 26.19 0.09
CA ASN A 43 18.38 27.26 -0.13
C ASN A 43 16.96 26.93 0.32
N LYS A 44 16.82 26.13 1.38
CA LYS A 44 15.52 25.77 1.93
C LYS A 44 14.83 26.99 2.53
N TYR A 45 13.63 27.32 2.07
CA TYR A 45 12.90 28.46 2.63
C TYR A 45 12.43 28.16 4.07
N PRO A 46 12.31 29.19 4.93
CA PRO A 46 11.80 29.02 6.29
C PRO A 46 10.39 28.38 6.26
N GLY A 47 10.21 27.31 7.01
CA GLY A 47 8.94 26.58 7.08
C GLY A 47 8.76 25.43 6.06
N ALA A 48 9.73 25.17 5.20
CA ALA A 48 9.72 23.94 4.40
C ALA A 48 9.93 22.72 5.30
N PRO A 49 9.09 21.67 5.19
CA PRO A 49 9.28 20.45 5.98
C PRO A 49 10.56 19.72 5.56
N SER A 50 11.02 18.82 6.42
CA SER A 50 12.13 17.91 6.14
C SER A 50 11.70 16.48 6.34
N VAL A 51 12.30 15.58 5.58
CA VAL A 51 12.13 14.13 5.69
C VAL A 51 13.48 13.48 6.01
N ASP A 52 13.41 12.40 6.78
CA ASP A 52 14.54 11.49 7.01
C ASP A 52 14.37 10.29 6.07
N VAL A 53 15.21 10.22 5.04
CA VAL A 53 15.02 9.31 3.91
C VAL A 53 15.69 7.96 4.16
N HIS A 54 14.90 6.89 4.11
CA HIS A 54 15.36 5.52 4.24
C HIS A 54 15.07 4.73 2.96
N ARG A 55 16.13 4.29 2.29
CA ARG A 55 16.00 3.42 1.13
C ARG A 55 15.68 1.99 1.54
N ILE A 56 14.62 1.43 0.98
CA ILE A 56 14.18 0.05 1.20
C ILE A 56 14.04 -0.74 -0.10
N SER A 57 13.95 -2.05 0.02
CA SER A 57 13.65 -2.97 -1.09
C SER A 57 12.86 -4.17 -0.58
N SER A 58 12.26 -4.94 -1.47
CA SER A 58 11.55 -6.19 -1.12
C SER A 58 12.46 -7.28 -0.54
N LYS A 59 13.78 -7.14 -0.67
CA LYS A 59 14.75 -8.16 -0.21
C LYS A 59 14.92 -8.22 1.30
N HIS A 60 14.66 -7.12 2.01
CA HIS A 60 14.95 -7.01 3.43
C HIS A 60 13.79 -6.38 4.19
N SER A 61 13.39 -7.02 5.28
CA SER A 61 12.50 -6.41 6.27
C SER A 61 13.29 -5.40 7.12
N PHE A 62 12.59 -4.45 7.72
CA PHE A 62 13.15 -3.47 8.64
C PHE A 62 12.26 -3.32 9.88
N ASP A 63 12.80 -2.79 10.96
CA ASP A 63 12.03 -2.45 12.15
C ASP A 63 11.60 -0.98 12.11
N PHE A 64 10.36 -0.74 12.46
CA PHE A 64 9.84 0.60 12.68
C PHE A 64 9.05 0.64 13.99
N LYS A 65 9.58 1.31 15.00
CA LYS A 65 8.96 1.45 16.34
C LYS A 65 8.56 0.10 16.96
N GLY A 66 9.42 -0.91 16.84
CA GLY A 66 9.20 -2.25 17.40
C GLY A 66 8.25 -3.13 16.57
N LYS A 67 7.88 -2.68 15.37
CA LYS A 67 7.10 -3.46 14.41
C LYS A 67 7.97 -3.88 13.24
N LYS A 68 7.94 -5.17 12.89
CA LYS A 68 8.61 -5.69 11.70
C LYS A 68 7.83 -5.34 10.46
N ILE A 69 8.43 -4.55 9.58
CA ILE A 69 7.88 -4.20 8.27
C ILE A 69 8.56 -5.05 7.19
N THR A 70 7.79 -5.79 6.44
CA THR A 70 8.27 -6.59 5.32
C THR A 70 7.71 -6.03 4.02
N PRO A 71 8.54 -5.37 3.19
CA PRO A 71 8.11 -4.92 1.87
C PRO A 71 7.85 -6.12 0.96
N VAL A 72 6.74 -6.05 0.23
CA VAL A 72 6.28 -7.06 -0.74
C VAL A 72 6.26 -6.41 -2.11
N GLU A 73 7.06 -6.90 -3.04
CA GLU A 73 7.07 -6.38 -4.40
C GLU A 73 5.94 -6.96 -5.22
N VAL A 74 5.16 -6.07 -5.81
CA VAL A 74 4.07 -6.41 -6.72
C VAL A 74 4.23 -5.63 -8.02
N LEU A 75 3.58 -6.05 -9.08
CA LEU A 75 3.61 -5.34 -10.36
C LEU A 75 2.26 -4.67 -10.64
N HIS A 76 2.31 -3.38 -10.90
CA HIS A 76 1.25 -2.59 -11.49
C HIS A 76 1.49 -2.55 -13.01
N ASP A 77 0.85 -3.42 -13.76
CA ASP A 77 1.27 -3.78 -15.12
C ASP A 77 2.73 -4.28 -15.08
N GLN A 78 3.68 -3.52 -15.61
CA GLN A 78 5.12 -3.83 -15.57
C GLN A 78 5.90 -3.00 -14.55
N LEU A 79 5.22 -2.11 -13.84
CA LEU A 79 5.84 -1.21 -12.88
C LEU A 79 5.96 -1.88 -11.50
N PRO A 80 7.17 -2.10 -10.97
CA PRO A 80 7.32 -2.63 -9.62
C PRO A 80 6.92 -1.56 -8.59
N VAL A 81 6.02 -1.95 -7.68
CA VAL A 81 5.59 -1.18 -6.52
C VAL A 81 5.72 -2.01 -5.26
N LEU A 82 5.77 -1.37 -4.10
CA LEU A 82 5.90 -2.06 -2.81
C LEU A 82 4.58 -1.96 -2.03
N GLY A 83 4.03 -3.12 -1.68
CA GLY A 83 3.10 -3.25 -0.57
C GLY A 83 3.85 -3.53 0.73
N TYR A 84 3.15 -3.57 1.85
CA TYR A 84 3.76 -3.72 3.17
C TYR A 84 3.02 -4.72 4.03
N ARG A 85 3.77 -5.72 4.54
CA ARG A 85 3.32 -6.57 5.62
C ARG A 85 3.85 -6.03 6.95
N ILE A 86 2.97 -5.89 7.93
CA ILE A 86 3.27 -5.47 9.30
C ILE A 86 2.76 -6.58 10.21
N ASP A 87 3.64 -7.37 10.78
CA ASP A 87 3.28 -8.59 11.54
C ASP A 87 2.33 -9.49 10.70
N ASP A 88 1.07 -9.65 11.10
CA ASP A 88 0.06 -10.46 10.40
C ASP A 88 -0.96 -9.65 9.59
N PHE A 89 -0.71 -8.35 9.44
CA PHE A 89 -1.49 -7.45 8.58
C PHE A 89 -0.69 -7.15 7.30
N CYS A 90 -1.37 -7.14 6.15
CA CYS A 90 -0.74 -6.72 4.88
C CYS A 90 -1.62 -5.78 4.08
N TYR A 91 -1.01 -4.72 3.53
CA TYR A 91 -1.66 -3.76 2.64
C TYR A 91 -0.99 -3.81 1.27
N LEU A 92 -1.76 -4.19 0.25
CA LEU A 92 -1.33 -4.28 -1.14
C LEU A 92 -2.27 -3.45 -2.01
N THR A 93 -1.76 -2.41 -2.61
CA THR A 93 -2.49 -1.62 -3.62
C THR A 93 -1.74 -1.61 -4.93
N ASP A 94 -2.44 -1.28 -6.03
CA ASP A 94 -1.89 -1.23 -7.38
C ASP A 94 -1.28 -2.56 -7.86
N VAL A 95 -1.88 -3.66 -7.42
CA VAL A 95 -1.45 -5.01 -7.78
C VAL A 95 -2.13 -5.45 -9.07
N LYS A 96 -1.33 -5.92 -10.03
CA LYS A 96 -1.78 -6.79 -11.13
C LYS A 96 -1.22 -8.19 -10.99
N THR A 97 0.07 -8.31 -10.67
CA THR A 97 0.71 -9.62 -10.48
C THR A 97 1.62 -9.63 -9.26
N ILE A 98 1.76 -10.78 -8.65
CA ILE A 98 2.67 -11.07 -7.54
C ILE A 98 3.41 -12.35 -7.85
N SER A 99 4.75 -12.34 -7.81
CA SER A 99 5.55 -13.55 -8.02
C SER A 99 5.32 -14.57 -6.90
N ASP A 100 5.52 -15.84 -7.17
CA ASP A 100 5.37 -16.89 -6.14
C ASP A 100 6.31 -16.65 -4.94
N GLN A 101 7.51 -16.14 -5.18
CA GLN A 101 8.45 -15.78 -4.11
C GLN A 101 7.88 -14.67 -3.20
N GLU A 102 7.23 -13.67 -3.75
CA GLU A 102 6.61 -12.59 -2.96
C GLU A 102 5.33 -13.07 -2.25
N GLN A 103 4.58 -13.99 -2.86
CA GLN A 103 3.41 -14.62 -2.23
C GLN A 103 3.78 -15.42 -0.96
N GLU A 104 4.98 -16.00 -0.88
CA GLU A 104 5.46 -16.69 0.33
C GLU A 104 5.47 -15.74 1.55
N LYS A 105 5.75 -14.46 1.34
CA LYS A 105 5.71 -13.44 2.41
C LYS A 105 4.30 -13.14 2.93
N LEU A 106 3.28 -13.57 2.19
CA LEU A 106 1.87 -13.31 2.49
C LEU A 106 1.18 -14.49 3.20
N LYS A 107 1.91 -15.55 3.53
CA LYS A 107 1.36 -16.68 4.28
C LYS A 107 1.09 -16.34 5.74
N GLY A 108 0.00 -16.85 6.28
CA GLY A 108 -0.38 -16.71 7.70
C GLY A 108 -0.85 -15.31 8.09
N LEU A 109 -1.42 -14.56 7.15
CA LEU A 109 -2.01 -13.25 7.46
C LEU A 109 -3.32 -13.38 8.23
N ASP A 110 -3.50 -12.52 9.21
CA ASP A 110 -4.80 -12.30 9.85
C ASP A 110 -5.67 -11.38 9.00
N VAL A 111 -5.06 -10.35 8.43
CA VAL A 111 -5.76 -9.36 7.58
C VAL A 111 -4.96 -9.08 6.31
N LEU A 112 -5.64 -9.19 5.18
CA LEU A 112 -5.15 -8.74 3.88
C LEU A 112 -6.03 -7.60 3.37
N VAL A 113 -5.44 -6.44 3.11
CA VAL A 113 -6.07 -5.36 2.33
C VAL A 113 -5.50 -5.42 0.91
N LEU A 114 -6.37 -5.59 -0.08
CA LEU A 114 -5.97 -5.86 -1.47
C LEU A 114 -6.77 -4.99 -2.44
N ASN A 115 -6.12 -4.44 -3.47
CA ASN A 115 -6.85 -3.73 -4.50
C ASN A 115 -7.77 -4.68 -5.29
N CYS A 116 -8.95 -4.17 -5.64
CA CYS A 116 -9.92 -4.84 -6.49
C CYS A 116 -10.68 -3.78 -7.29
N LEU A 117 -10.21 -3.46 -8.49
CA LEU A 117 -10.65 -2.25 -9.17
C LEU A 117 -12.12 -2.31 -9.64
N ARG A 118 -12.52 -3.44 -10.24
CA ARG A 118 -13.84 -3.67 -10.86
C ARG A 118 -14.08 -5.14 -11.15
N LYS A 119 -15.26 -5.48 -11.65
CA LYS A 119 -15.59 -6.88 -12.04
C LYS A 119 -14.87 -7.32 -13.32
N GLU A 120 -14.77 -6.45 -14.33
CA GLU A 120 -14.11 -6.76 -15.60
C GLU A 120 -12.59 -6.68 -15.49
N VAL A 121 -11.92 -7.43 -16.34
CA VAL A 121 -10.45 -7.46 -16.43
C VAL A 121 -9.87 -6.06 -16.66
N HIS A 122 -8.77 -5.77 -16.00
CA HIS A 122 -8.00 -4.54 -16.15
C HIS A 122 -6.52 -4.85 -16.39
N PRO A 123 -5.80 -4.10 -17.24
CA PRO A 123 -4.41 -4.41 -17.57
C PRO A 123 -3.44 -4.26 -16.40
N SER A 124 -3.69 -3.34 -15.49
CA SER A 124 -2.74 -2.97 -14.42
C SER A 124 -3.22 -3.24 -13.00
N HIS A 125 -4.48 -3.65 -12.80
CA HIS A 125 -5.05 -3.94 -11.49
C HIS A 125 -5.77 -5.29 -11.49
N LEU A 126 -5.88 -5.90 -10.31
CA LEU A 126 -6.73 -7.06 -10.12
C LEU A 126 -8.21 -6.67 -10.32
N ASN A 127 -8.94 -7.52 -11.03
CA ASN A 127 -10.40 -7.50 -11.02
C ASN A 127 -10.95 -8.37 -9.87
N LEU A 128 -12.27 -8.45 -9.73
CA LEU A 128 -12.89 -9.19 -8.62
C LEU A 128 -12.51 -10.68 -8.63
N GLU A 129 -12.59 -11.33 -9.78
CA GLU A 129 -12.26 -12.76 -9.92
C GLU A 129 -10.79 -13.05 -9.58
N GLU A 130 -9.87 -12.24 -10.11
CA GLU A 130 -8.43 -12.38 -9.86
C GLU A 130 -8.10 -12.13 -8.37
N ALA A 131 -8.73 -11.14 -7.74
CA ALA A 131 -8.55 -10.84 -6.32
C ALA A 131 -9.06 -11.99 -5.43
N LEU A 132 -10.24 -12.53 -5.71
CA LEU A 132 -10.80 -13.66 -4.99
C LEU A 132 -9.95 -14.93 -5.15
N HIS A 133 -9.43 -15.21 -6.35
CA HIS A 133 -8.51 -16.32 -6.58
C HIS A 133 -7.21 -16.19 -5.76
N LEU A 134 -6.63 -14.99 -5.71
CA LEU A 134 -5.45 -14.75 -4.88
C LEU A 134 -5.75 -14.94 -3.38
N ILE A 135 -6.88 -14.44 -2.89
CA ILE A 135 -7.33 -14.61 -1.50
C ILE A 135 -7.51 -16.10 -1.17
N GLU A 136 -8.13 -16.88 -2.06
CA GLU A 136 -8.30 -18.32 -1.89
C GLU A 136 -6.94 -19.05 -1.78
N LYS A 137 -5.95 -18.63 -2.58
CA LYS A 137 -4.59 -19.19 -2.54
C LYS A 137 -3.86 -18.85 -1.23
N LEU A 138 -3.94 -17.59 -0.79
CA LEU A 138 -3.21 -17.08 0.38
C LEU A 138 -3.87 -17.43 1.72
N LYS A 139 -5.19 -17.59 1.75
CA LYS A 139 -6.03 -17.97 2.90
C LYS A 139 -5.82 -17.07 4.14
N PRO A 140 -5.88 -15.72 4.01
CA PRO A 140 -5.88 -14.86 5.18
C PRO A 140 -7.17 -15.09 6.00
N LYS A 141 -7.15 -14.78 7.30
CA LYS A 141 -8.37 -14.91 8.13
C LYS A 141 -9.48 -13.96 7.69
N ARG A 142 -9.11 -12.74 7.25
CA ARG A 142 -10.04 -11.72 6.72
C ARG A 142 -9.37 -10.98 5.56
N SER A 143 -10.15 -10.62 4.55
CA SER A 143 -9.69 -9.81 3.42
C SER A 143 -10.59 -8.61 3.22
N TYR A 144 -9.99 -7.46 2.89
CA TYR A 144 -10.68 -6.22 2.59
C TYR A 144 -10.28 -5.74 1.21
N LEU A 145 -11.26 -5.64 0.32
CA LEU A 145 -11.06 -5.16 -1.05
C LEU A 145 -11.11 -3.64 -1.06
N THR A 146 -10.09 -3.00 -1.60
CA THR A 146 -9.93 -1.54 -1.69
C THR A 146 -9.60 -1.10 -3.11
N HIS A 147 -9.35 0.19 -3.34
CA HIS A 147 -9.03 0.74 -4.65
C HIS A 147 -10.12 0.46 -5.69
N ILE A 148 -11.37 0.65 -5.26
CA ILE A 148 -12.58 0.26 -5.99
C ILE A 148 -13.02 1.42 -6.89
N SER A 149 -13.26 1.14 -8.17
CA SER A 149 -13.84 2.11 -9.09
C SER A 149 -15.37 2.05 -9.09
N HIS A 150 -16.01 3.08 -9.66
CA HIS A 150 -17.46 3.12 -9.84
C HIS A 150 -18.01 1.97 -10.72
N LEU A 151 -17.15 1.28 -11.46
CA LEU A 151 -17.53 0.13 -12.29
C LEU A 151 -17.64 -1.19 -11.49
N MET A 152 -17.33 -1.19 -10.19
CA MET A 152 -17.55 -2.35 -9.34
C MET A 152 -19.03 -2.63 -9.11
N GLY A 153 -19.84 -1.60 -8.99
CA GLY A 153 -21.24 -1.64 -8.58
C GLY A 153 -21.48 -1.01 -7.22
N PHE A 154 -22.70 -1.13 -6.71
CA PHE A 154 -23.05 -0.59 -5.40
C PHE A 154 -22.51 -1.49 -4.28
N HIS A 155 -22.01 -0.85 -3.22
CA HIS A 155 -21.38 -1.54 -2.08
C HIS A 155 -22.28 -2.64 -1.47
N GLU A 156 -23.55 -2.34 -1.25
CA GLU A 156 -24.49 -3.29 -0.65
C GLU A 156 -24.72 -4.52 -1.54
N GLU A 157 -24.89 -4.32 -2.85
CA GLU A 157 -25.10 -5.40 -3.81
C GLU A 157 -23.88 -6.30 -3.91
N VAL A 158 -22.70 -5.72 -4.17
CA VAL A 158 -21.46 -6.48 -4.32
C VAL A 158 -21.08 -7.22 -3.03
N SER A 159 -21.36 -6.63 -1.87
CA SER A 159 -21.10 -7.29 -0.59
C SER A 159 -21.84 -8.61 -0.42
N THR A 160 -23.02 -8.79 -1.05
CA THR A 160 -23.77 -10.06 -1.02
C THR A 160 -23.19 -11.14 -1.92
N GLU A 161 -22.36 -10.75 -2.89
CA GLU A 161 -21.71 -11.67 -3.83
C GLU A 161 -20.38 -12.23 -3.30
N LEU A 162 -19.82 -11.62 -2.24
CA LEU A 162 -18.51 -11.98 -1.71
C LEU A 162 -18.54 -13.24 -0.85
N PRO A 163 -17.48 -14.07 -0.91
CA PRO A 163 -17.36 -15.23 -0.05
C PRO A 163 -17.20 -14.82 1.44
N PRO A 164 -17.40 -15.75 2.39
CA PRO A 164 -17.17 -15.50 3.80
C PRO A 164 -15.77 -14.93 4.06
N ASN A 165 -15.67 -13.99 5.00
CA ASN A 165 -14.41 -13.33 5.41
C ASN A 165 -13.76 -12.42 4.34
N VAL A 166 -14.47 -12.13 3.24
CA VAL A 166 -14.08 -11.11 2.26
C VAL A 166 -15.07 -9.96 2.30
N PHE A 167 -14.58 -8.74 2.40
CA PHE A 167 -15.39 -7.53 2.60
C PHE A 167 -14.95 -6.43 1.63
N LEU A 168 -15.85 -5.54 1.24
CA LEU A 168 -15.47 -4.28 0.62
C LEU A 168 -15.03 -3.30 1.71
N ALA A 169 -13.89 -2.64 1.51
CA ALA A 169 -13.50 -1.52 2.35
C ALA A 169 -14.37 -0.28 2.06
N TYR A 170 -14.50 0.58 3.05
CA TYR A 170 -15.21 1.86 2.96
C TYR A 170 -14.48 2.93 3.76
N ASP A 171 -14.78 4.20 3.46
CA ASP A 171 -14.14 5.33 4.13
C ASP A 171 -14.39 5.30 5.65
N SER A 172 -13.35 5.56 6.42
CA SER A 172 -13.35 5.48 7.89
C SER A 172 -13.45 4.07 8.48
N LEU A 173 -13.29 3.01 7.69
CA LEU A 173 -13.16 1.65 8.21
C LEU A 173 -11.95 1.55 9.15
N SER A 174 -12.18 1.13 10.38
CA SER A 174 -11.12 0.86 11.36
C SER A 174 -10.95 -0.63 11.57
N LEU A 175 -9.72 -1.12 11.45
CA LEU A 175 -9.36 -2.51 11.66
C LEU A 175 -8.48 -2.62 12.92
N SER A 176 -8.87 -3.48 13.86
CA SER A 176 -8.04 -3.79 15.03
C SER A 176 -7.24 -5.07 14.77
N SER A 177 -5.94 -5.03 15.02
CA SER A 177 -5.12 -6.24 15.18
C SER A 177 -5.43 -6.84 16.56
N THR A 178 -5.80 -8.08 16.61
CA THR A 178 -5.92 -8.85 17.88
C THR A 178 -4.55 -9.25 18.37
#